data_d630052dd4ee62c56f134d875c0642bd
#
_entry.id   d630052dd4ee62c56f134d875c0642bd
#
_cell.length_a   1.000
_cell.length_b   1.000
_cell.length_c   1.000
_cell.angle_alpha   90.00
_cell.angle_beta   90.00
_cell.angle_gamma   90.00
#
_symmetry.space_group_name_H-M   'P 1'
#
loop_
_entity.id
_entity.type
_entity.pdbx_description
1 polymer ?
#
loop_
_entity_poly.entity_id
_entity_poly.type
_entity_poly.pdbx_seq_one_letter_code
_entity_poly.pdbx_strand_id
1 'polypeptide(L)'
;LHYPLRRQRQMCIRDRLLDVVDACLAAGVPYLSAYAFSTENWRRSPEEVRFLMGFNRDVLRRQREWLNERGVRVVWAGRRPRLWRSVIKELEAAQELTKDNTKMTLAMCVNYGGRAELVDGFRDIAKQVAAGELNPRDIKEETIAQHLYDPGMPDVDLFLRPSGEKRTSNFLLWQSAYAEMIYQDKLFPDFTPEDLFASIEEYARRDRRFGGVKK
;
A
#
# COMPACT_ATOMS: atom_id res chain seq x y z
N LEU A 1 -5.28 27.93 2.70
CA LEU A 1 -5.27 27.21 3.99
C LEU A 1 -3.90 27.43 4.63
N HIS A 2 -3.88 28.05 5.82
CA HIS A 2 -2.66 28.48 6.51
C HIS A 2 -1.71 27.32 6.80
N TYR A 3 -0.41 27.55 6.61
CA TYR A 3 0.70 26.62 6.81
C TYR A 3 0.66 25.82 8.14
N PRO A 4 0.26 26.40 9.30
CA PRO A 4 0.11 25.68 10.56
C PRO A 4 -0.93 24.56 10.51
N LEU A 5 -2.09 24.77 9.89
CA LEU A 5 -3.18 23.78 9.78
C LEU A 5 -2.79 22.60 8.88
N ARG A 6 -1.97 22.82 7.85
CA ARG A 6 -1.45 21.73 7.02
C ARG A 6 -0.48 20.85 7.81
N ARG A 7 0.41 21.44 8.59
CA ARG A 7 1.37 20.70 9.43
C ARG A 7 0.67 19.90 10.52
N GLN A 8 -0.35 20.46 11.14
CA GLN A 8 -1.17 19.77 12.15
C GLN A 8 -1.92 18.59 11.56
N ARG A 9 -2.57 18.73 10.40
CA ARG A 9 -3.22 17.61 9.69
C ARG A 9 -2.24 16.48 9.35
N GLN A 10 -1.01 16.77 9.01
CA GLN A 10 -0.03 15.74 8.69
C GLN A 10 0.47 14.98 9.90
N MET A 11 0.65 15.66 11.02
CA MET A 11 0.93 14.98 12.28
C MET A 11 -0.20 13.98 12.57
N CYS A 12 -1.45 14.39 12.40
CA CYS A 12 -2.61 13.50 12.54
C CYS A 12 -2.58 12.31 11.54
N ILE A 13 -2.22 12.54 10.27
CA ILE A 13 -2.13 11.47 9.26
C ILE A 13 -1.05 10.46 9.63
N ARG A 14 0.13 10.93 10.05
CA ARG A 14 1.23 10.06 10.49
C ARG A 14 0.83 9.24 11.71
N ASP A 15 0.35 9.91 12.77
CA ASP A 15 -0.01 9.28 14.02
C ASP A 15 -1.12 8.25 13.79
N ARG A 16 -2.08 8.58 12.92
CA ARG A 16 -3.14 7.66 12.53
C ARG A 16 -2.63 6.42 11.77
N LEU A 17 -1.62 6.56 10.93
CA LEU A 17 -1.01 5.39 10.28
C LEU A 17 -0.38 4.46 11.32
N LEU A 18 0.28 4.99 12.33
CA LEU A 18 0.90 4.20 13.40
C LEU A 18 -0.16 3.51 14.26
N ASP A 19 -1.24 4.20 14.61
CA ASP A 19 -2.39 3.61 15.32
C ASP A 19 -3.02 2.46 14.53
N VAL A 20 -3.16 2.63 13.21
CA VAL A 20 -3.66 1.56 12.30
C VAL A 20 -2.69 0.37 12.26
N VAL A 21 -1.38 0.61 12.24
CA VAL A 21 -0.37 -0.46 12.30
C VAL A 21 -0.47 -1.24 13.62
N ASP A 22 -0.54 -0.54 14.77
CA ASP A 22 -0.70 -1.19 16.07
C ASP A 22 -2.04 -1.97 16.17
N ALA A 23 -3.12 -1.42 15.64
CA ALA A 23 -4.42 -2.09 15.61
C ALA A 23 -4.40 -3.33 14.69
N CYS A 24 -3.73 -3.28 13.53
CA CYS A 24 -3.53 -4.44 12.66
C CYS A 24 -2.73 -5.53 13.37
N LEU A 25 -1.64 -5.18 14.07
CA LEU A 25 -0.87 -6.12 14.87
C LEU A 25 -1.71 -6.77 15.96
N ALA A 26 -2.54 -5.98 16.67
CA ALA A 26 -3.44 -6.49 17.70
C ALA A 26 -4.52 -7.42 17.15
N ALA A 27 -5.01 -7.16 15.92
CA ALA A 27 -5.98 -7.99 15.23
C ALA A 27 -5.36 -9.23 14.55
N GLY A 28 -4.03 -9.38 14.57
CA GLY A 28 -3.34 -10.48 13.89
C GLY A 28 -3.36 -10.38 12.36
N VAL A 29 -3.51 -9.16 11.80
CA VAL A 29 -3.46 -8.93 10.35
C VAL A 29 -2.02 -9.13 9.86
N PRO A 30 -1.75 -10.08 8.96
CA PRO A 30 -0.38 -10.39 8.55
C PRO A 30 0.18 -9.42 7.51
N TYR A 31 -0.68 -8.72 6.77
CA TYR A 31 -0.28 -7.84 5.67
C TYR A 31 -1.14 -6.59 5.60
N LEU A 32 -0.51 -5.42 5.61
CA LEU A 32 -1.16 -4.10 5.48
C LEU A 32 -0.53 -3.34 4.31
N SER A 33 -1.35 -2.89 3.36
CA SER A 33 -0.92 -2.01 2.28
C SER A 33 -1.40 -0.58 2.51
N ALA A 34 -0.50 0.40 2.53
CA ALA A 34 -0.80 1.80 2.76
C ALA A 34 -0.53 2.65 1.51
N TYR A 35 -1.59 3.30 0.97
CA TYR A 35 -1.49 4.15 -0.22
C TYR A 35 -0.97 5.55 0.13
N ALA A 36 0.35 5.71 0.17
CA ALA A 36 0.98 6.93 0.65
C ALA A 36 1.17 8.01 -0.45
N PHE A 37 1.45 7.61 -1.70
CA PHE A 37 1.58 8.52 -2.84
C PHE A 37 1.30 7.81 -4.16
N SER A 38 0.27 8.28 -4.87
CA SER A 38 -0.11 7.70 -6.16
C SER A 38 0.66 8.32 -7.34
N THR A 39 0.74 7.58 -8.47
CA THR A 39 1.29 8.11 -9.73
C THR A 39 0.51 9.32 -10.24
N GLU A 40 -0.78 9.44 -9.93
CA GLU A 40 -1.63 10.57 -10.29
C GLU A 40 -1.30 11.83 -9.49
N ASN A 41 -0.72 11.70 -8.28
CA ASN A 41 -0.37 12.84 -7.42
C ASN A 41 0.70 13.73 -8.06
N TRP A 42 1.47 13.24 -9.04
CA TRP A 42 2.40 14.07 -9.81
C TRP A 42 1.73 15.19 -10.64
N ARG A 43 0.41 15.14 -10.81
CA ARG A 43 -0.38 16.18 -11.49
C ARG A 43 -0.77 17.34 -10.55
N ARG A 44 -0.51 17.20 -9.26
CA ARG A 44 -0.77 18.25 -8.26
C ARG A 44 0.22 19.40 -8.40
N SER A 45 -0.03 20.51 -7.70
CA SER A 45 0.90 21.65 -7.72
C SER A 45 2.31 21.24 -7.26
N PRO A 46 3.36 21.86 -7.81
CA PRO A 46 4.74 21.55 -7.41
C PRO A 46 5.00 21.70 -5.91
N GLU A 47 4.29 22.61 -5.24
CA GLU A 47 4.38 22.82 -3.79
C GLU A 47 3.78 21.64 -3.03
N GLU A 48 2.62 21.15 -3.47
CA GLU A 48 1.97 19.99 -2.86
C GLU A 48 2.80 18.72 -3.05
N VAL A 49 3.36 18.52 -4.25
CA VAL A 49 4.26 17.38 -4.52
C VAL A 49 5.50 17.45 -3.64
N ARG A 50 6.17 18.60 -3.55
CA ARG A 50 7.35 18.78 -2.67
C ARG A 50 7.02 18.44 -1.23
N PHE A 51 5.88 18.90 -0.80
CA PHE A 51 5.39 18.68 0.53
C PHE A 51 5.14 17.16 0.81
N LEU A 52 4.40 16.47 -0.06
CA LEU A 52 4.12 15.03 0.09
C LEU A 52 5.40 14.19 0.04
N MET A 53 6.36 14.54 -0.82
CA MET A 53 7.65 13.85 -0.87
C MET A 53 8.45 14.04 0.42
N GLY A 54 8.53 15.28 0.93
CA GLY A 54 9.16 15.57 2.21
C GLY A 54 8.51 14.83 3.37
N PHE A 55 7.18 14.80 3.40
CA PHE A 55 6.41 14.07 4.40
C PHE A 55 6.71 12.56 4.38
N ASN A 56 6.63 11.90 3.23
CA ASN A 56 6.92 10.47 3.11
C ASN A 56 8.35 10.14 3.58
N ARG A 57 9.35 10.94 3.14
CA ARG A 57 10.74 10.80 3.60
C ARG A 57 10.86 10.89 5.12
N ASP A 58 10.27 11.91 5.72
CA ASP A 58 10.43 12.20 7.14
C ASP A 58 9.69 11.20 8.03
N VAL A 59 8.52 10.70 7.58
CA VAL A 59 7.78 9.62 8.26
C VAL A 59 8.62 8.35 8.28
N LEU A 60 9.09 7.88 7.11
CA LEU A 60 9.90 6.67 7.02
C LEU A 60 11.15 6.76 7.90
N ARG A 61 11.91 7.86 7.80
CA ARG A 61 13.12 8.05 8.58
C ARG A 61 12.90 8.01 10.08
N ARG A 62 11.78 8.58 10.56
CA ARG A 62 11.49 8.67 12.00
C ARG A 62 10.84 7.42 12.57
N GLN A 63 10.14 6.65 11.72
CA GLN A 63 9.32 5.54 12.21
C GLN A 63 9.90 4.15 11.92
N ARG A 64 10.96 4.06 11.13
CA ARG A 64 11.56 2.76 10.78
C ARG A 64 12.03 1.96 12.00
N GLU A 65 12.64 2.63 13.01
CA GLU A 65 13.06 1.97 14.26
C GLU A 65 11.85 1.48 15.05
N TRP A 66 10.81 2.33 15.16
CA TRP A 66 9.55 1.99 15.81
C TRP A 66 8.85 0.78 15.14
N LEU A 67 8.86 0.71 13.81
CA LEU A 67 8.35 -0.43 13.06
C LEU A 67 9.20 -1.68 13.30
N ASN A 68 10.51 -1.52 13.32
CA ASN A 68 11.45 -2.62 13.56
C ASN A 68 11.27 -3.24 14.97
N GLU A 69 11.18 -2.43 16.01
CA GLU A 69 10.93 -2.87 17.39
C GLU A 69 9.62 -3.66 17.53
N ARG A 70 8.61 -3.37 16.70
CA ARG A 70 7.32 -4.09 16.67
C ARG A 70 7.33 -5.36 15.84
N GLY A 71 8.43 -5.66 15.18
CA GLY A 71 8.56 -6.82 14.30
C GLY A 71 7.79 -6.65 12.98
N VAL A 72 7.56 -5.40 12.55
CA VAL A 72 6.92 -5.08 11.26
C VAL A 72 7.97 -5.03 10.16
N ARG A 73 7.78 -5.82 9.11
CA ARG A 73 8.58 -5.78 7.90
C ARG A 73 8.04 -4.70 6.96
N VAL A 74 8.89 -3.79 6.54
CA VAL A 74 8.52 -2.75 5.55
C VAL A 74 8.89 -3.22 4.16
N VAL A 75 7.95 -3.11 3.21
CA VAL A 75 8.16 -3.33 1.78
C VAL A 75 7.74 -2.08 1.02
N TRP A 76 8.47 -1.72 -0.02
CA TRP A 76 8.10 -0.63 -0.90
C TRP A 76 7.49 -1.19 -2.18
N ALA A 77 6.20 -0.92 -2.41
CA ALA A 77 5.51 -1.17 -3.66
C ALA A 77 5.37 0.16 -4.44
N GLY A 78 6.05 0.25 -5.57
CA GLY A 78 6.01 1.44 -6.41
C GLY A 78 7.21 1.59 -7.35
N ARG A 79 7.14 2.59 -8.22
CA ARG A 79 8.13 2.78 -9.28
C ARG A 79 9.16 3.86 -8.93
N ARG A 80 10.41 3.64 -9.39
CA ARG A 80 11.55 4.56 -9.18
C ARG A 80 11.47 5.87 -9.99
N PRO A 81 11.02 5.87 -11.27
CA PRO A 81 11.04 7.08 -12.09
C PRO A 81 10.28 8.23 -11.44
N ARG A 82 10.87 9.43 -11.45
CA ARG A 82 10.41 10.69 -10.83
C ARG A 82 10.45 10.72 -9.31
N LEU A 83 10.54 9.59 -8.61
CA LEU A 83 10.63 9.58 -7.14
C LEU A 83 11.98 10.19 -6.69
N TRP A 84 11.95 11.03 -5.68
CA TRP A 84 13.16 11.67 -5.19
C TRP A 84 14.13 10.66 -4.59
N ARG A 85 15.41 10.80 -4.90
CA ARG A 85 16.47 9.93 -4.36
C ARG A 85 16.47 9.86 -2.83
N SER A 86 16.15 10.97 -2.17
CA SER A 86 16.05 11.02 -0.72
C SER A 86 14.90 10.19 -0.15
N VAL A 87 13.77 10.07 -0.86
CA VAL A 87 12.65 9.19 -0.49
C VAL A 87 13.02 7.74 -0.72
N ILE A 88 13.62 7.43 -1.90
CA ILE A 88 14.09 6.07 -2.23
C ILE A 88 15.06 5.58 -1.15
N LYS A 89 16.04 6.41 -0.76
CA LYS A 89 17.01 6.06 0.28
C LYS A 89 16.34 5.66 1.61
N GLU A 90 15.31 6.39 2.05
CA GLU A 90 14.63 6.08 3.30
C GLU A 90 13.74 4.82 3.18
N LEU A 91 13.11 4.58 2.01
CA LEU A 91 12.37 3.35 1.73
C LEU A 91 13.31 2.13 1.78
N GLU A 92 14.44 2.19 1.07
CA GLU A 92 15.44 1.12 1.04
C GLU A 92 16.05 0.89 2.43
N ALA A 93 16.33 1.95 3.19
CA ALA A 93 16.84 1.84 4.56
C ALA A 93 15.81 1.20 5.51
N ALA A 94 14.53 1.52 5.35
CA ALA A 94 13.47 0.89 6.14
C ALA A 94 13.31 -0.60 5.78
N GLN A 95 13.34 -0.94 4.48
CA GLN A 95 13.31 -2.34 4.02
C GLN A 95 14.48 -3.14 4.58
N GLU A 96 15.71 -2.62 4.48
CA GLU A 96 16.91 -3.31 4.95
C GLU A 96 16.89 -3.52 6.48
N LEU A 97 16.49 -2.48 7.23
CA LEU A 97 16.42 -2.57 8.69
C LEU A 97 15.40 -3.61 9.17
N THR A 98 14.30 -3.76 8.45
CA THR A 98 13.15 -4.56 8.89
C THR A 98 13.00 -5.89 8.15
N LYS A 99 13.96 -6.26 7.29
CA LYS A 99 13.85 -7.41 6.37
C LYS A 99 13.59 -8.76 7.05
N ASP A 100 14.10 -8.94 8.28
CA ASP A 100 13.99 -10.18 9.03
C ASP A 100 12.75 -10.22 9.95
N ASN A 101 11.94 -9.16 9.95
CA ASN A 101 10.73 -9.11 10.75
C ASN A 101 9.61 -9.95 10.15
N THR A 102 8.81 -10.60 11.00
CA THR A 102 7.83 -11.60 10.59
C THR A 102 6.43 -11.44 11.19
N LYS A 103 6.22 -10.46 12.09
CA LYS A 103 4.90 -10.31 12.74
C LYS A 103 3.83 -9.75 11.80
N MET A 104 4.21 -8.80 10.95
CA MET A 104 3.34 -8.19 9.94
C MET A 104 4.20 -7.59 8.83
N THR A 105 3.70 -7.60 7.60
CA THR A 105 4.28 -6.83 6.50
C THR A 105 3.49 -5.54 6.29
N LEU A 106 4.18 -4.40 6.24
CA LEU A 106 3.63 -3.11 5.84
C LEU A 106 4.15 -2.74 4.45
N ALA A 107 3.30 -2.85 3.43
CA ALA A 107 3.62 -2.37 2.09
C ALA A 107 3.31 -0.87 1.97
N MET A 108 4.38 -0.08 1.90
CA MET A 108 4.30 1.35 1.61
C MET A 108 4.16 1.58 0.11
N CYS A 109 2.95 1.88 -0.34
CA CYS A 109 2.66 2.15 -1.75
C CYS A 109 3.00 3.62 -2.08
N VAL A 110 4.25 3.85 -2.51
CA VAL A 110 4.80 5.18 -2.81
C VAL A 110 5.18 5.27 -4.28
N ASN A 111 4.67 6.28 -4.98
CA ASN A 111 4.72 6.39 -6.44
C ASN A 111 4.11 5.15 -7.11
N TYR A 112 2.99 4.72 -6.54
CA TYR A 112 2.26 3.53 -6.93
C TYR A 112 1.04 3.89 -7.81
N GLY A 113 0.67 2.96 -8.68
CA GLY A 113 -0.59 2.97 -9.43
C GLY A 113 -0.77 1.63 -10.13
N GLY A 114 -1.89 0.95 -9.91
CA GLY A 114 -2.11 -0.42 -10.40
C GLY A 114 -1.99 -0.57 -11.92
N ARG A 115 -2.44 0.42 -12.70
CA ARG A 115 -2.21 0.40 -14.16
C ARG A 115 -0.73 0.53 -14.52
N ALA A 116 0.03 1.35 -13.79
CA ALA A 116 1.46 1.51 -14.01
C ALA A 116 2.22 0.25 -13.59
N GLU A 117 1.86 -0.38 -12.50
CA GLU A 117 2.38 -1.65 -12.02
C GLU A 117 2.22 -2.75 -13.08
N LEU A 118 1.00 -2.93 -13.60
CA LEU A 118 0.72 -3.90 -14.66
C LEU A 118 1.56 -3.64 -15.93
N VAL A 119 1.65 -2.37 -16.36
CA VAL A 119 2.46 -2.02 -17.54
C VAL A 119 3.95 -2.32 -17.32
N ASP A 120 4.48 -2.04 -16.13
CA ASP A 120 5.88 -2.32 -15.81
C ASP A 120 6.12 -3.84 -15.72
N GLY A 121 5.21 -4.61 -15.12
CA GLY A 121 5.26 -6.07 -15.07
C GLY A 121 5.20 -6.71 -16.47
N PHE A 122 4.27 -6.26 -17.33
CA PHE A 122 4.20 -6.74 -18.71
C PHE A 122 5.45 -6.42 -19.52
N ARG A 123 6.07 -5.26 -19.31
CA ARG A 123 7.34 -4.92 -19.97
C ARG A 123 8.46 -5.86 -19.55
N ASP A 124 8.48 -6.26 -18.29
CA ASP A 124 9.49 -7.17 -17.77
C ASP A 124 9.30 -8.59 -18.31
N ILE A 125 8.05 -9.08 -18.30
CA ILE A 125 7.66 -10.34 -18.95
C ILE A 125 8.04 -10.33 -20.44
N ALA A 126 7.75 -9.24 -21.16
CA ALA A 126 8.09 -9.11 -22.59
C ALA A 126 9.60 -9.18 -22.86
N LYS A 127 10.43 -8.63 -21.95
CA LYS A 127 11.89 -8.75 -22.05
C LYS A 127 12.35 -10.20 -21.89
N GLN A 128 11.81 -10.93 -20.91
CA GLN A 128 12.14 -12.35 -20.69
C GLN A 128 11.72 -13.21 -21.90
N VAL A 129 10.56 -12.92 -22.49
CA VAL A 129 10.12 -13.59 -23.72
C VAL A 129 11.07 -13.28 -24.88
N ALA A 130 11.46 -12.03 -25.06
CA ALA A 130 12.39 -11.63 -26.12
C ALA A 130 13.80 -12.22 -25.92
N ALA A 131 14.22 -12.45 -24.69
CA ALA A 131 15.47 -13.11 -24.35
C ALA A 131 15.41 -14.66 -24.46
N GLY A 132 14.23 -15.23 -24.72
CA GLY A 132 14.03 -16.68 -24.76
C GLY A 132 14.02 -17.35 -23.37
N GLU A 133 13.94 -16.56 -22.30
CA GLU A 133 13.90 -17.03 -20.90
C GLU A 133 12.50 -17.48 -20.47
N LEU A 134 11.46 -17.00 -21.15
CA LEU A 134 10.06 -17.34 -20.90
C LEU A 134 9.32 -17.63 -22.21
N ASN A 135 8.62 -18.79 -22.27
CA ASN A 135 7.76 -19.08 -23.42
C ASN A 135 6.41 -18.34 -23.22
N PRO A 136 5.89 -17.60 -24.22
CA PRO A 136 4.59 -16.91 -24.11
C PRO A 136 3.42 -17.82 -23.74
N ARG A 137 3.49 -19.12 -24.08
CA ARG A 137 2.43 -20.11 -23.74
C ARG A 137 2.42 -20.49 -22.26
N ASP A 138 3.52 -20.21 -21.53
CA ASP A 138 3.66 -20.54 -20.12
C ASP A 138 3.31 -19.35 -19.21
N ILE A 139 2.90 -18.20 -19.79
CA ILE A 139 2.44 -17.04 -19.03
C ILE A 139 1.10 -17.36 -18.41
N LYS A 140 1.03 -17.28 -17.07
CA LYS A 140 -0.14 -17.51 -16.23
C LYS A 140 -0.39 -16.33 -15.30
N GLU A 141 -1.45 -16.38 -14.51
CA GLU A 141 -1.74 -15.36 -13.49
C GLU A 141 -0.59 -15.24 -12.48
N GLU A 142 -0.01 -16.37 -12.05
CA GLU A 142 1.15 -16.39 -11.16
C GLU A 142 2.37 -15.71 -11.80
N THR A 143 2.57 -15.86 -13.11
CA THR A 143 3.64 -15.19 -13.83
C THR A 143 3.47 -13.67 -13.74
N ILE A 144 2.24 -13.17 -13.89
CA ILE A 144 1.95 -11.74 -13.76
C ILE A 144 2.21 -11.29 -12.32
N ALA A 145 1.69 -12.01 -11.32
CA ALA A 145 1.85 -11.70 -9.91
C ALA A 145 3.33 -11.59 -9.50
N GLN A 146 4.19 -12.48 -10.03
CA GLN A 146 5.64 -12.46 -9.78
C GLN A 146 6.38 -11.26 -10.39
N HIS A 147 5.76 -10.52 -11.30
CA HIS A 147 6.32 -9.34 -11.94
C HIS A 147 5.68 -8.03 -11.46
N LEU A 148 4.81 -8.07 -10.45
CA LEU A 148 4.30 -6.88 -9.77
C LEU A 148 5.37 -6.27 -8.85
N TYR A 149 5.14 -5.05 -8.35
CA TYR A 149 6.14 -4.34 -7.53
C TYR A 149 6.49 -5.05 -6.22
N ASP A 150 5.57 -5.82 -5.69
CA ASP A 150 5.79 -6.72 -4.55
C ASP A 150 5.23 -8.11 -4.86
N PRO A 151 6.07 -9.03 -5.39
CA PRO A 151 5.65 -10.40 -5.68
C PRO A 151 5.20 -11.20 -4.45
N GLY A 152 5.55 -10.75 -3.25
CA GLY A 152 5.14 -11.36 -1.99
C GLY A 152 3.80 -10.86 -1.46
N MET A 153 3.19 -9.87 -2.10
CA MET A 153 1.90 -9.33 -1.67
C MET A 153 0.77 -10.34 -1.93
N PRO A 154 0.03 -10.74 -0.90
CA PRO A 154 -1.13 -11.61 -1.09
C PRO A 154 -2.28 -10.85 -1.78
N ASP A 155 -3.27 -11.60 -2.26
CA ASP A 155 -4.53 -11.01 -2.65
C ASP A 155 -5.18 -10.26 -1.47
N VAL A 156 -5.83 -9.14 -1.79
CA VAL A 156 -6.47 -8.30 -0.79
C VAL A 156 -7.78 -8.93 -0.33
N ASP A 157 -7.87 -9.23 0.94
CA ASP A 157 -9.11 -9.68 1.56
C ASP A 157 -10.08 -8.53 1.81
N LEU A 158 -9.59 -7.48 2.45
CA LEU A 158 -10.35 -6.28 2.80
C LEU A 158 -9.72 -5.03 2.18
N PHE A 159 -10.45 -4.39 1.27
CA PHE A 159 -10.15 -3.06 0.75
C PHE A 159 -10.91 -2.01 1.56
N LEU A 160 -10.20 -1.31 2.44
CA LEU A 160 -10.80 -0.30 3.32
C LEU A 160 -10.43 1.10 2.86
N ARG A 161 -11.44 1.94 2.65
CA ARG A 161 -11.22 3.33 2.25
C ARG A 161 -12.01 4.29 3.12
N PRO A 162 -11.34 5.04 4.01
CA PRO A 162 -11.90 6.24 4.66
C PRO A 162 -12.11 7.38 3.66
N SER A 163 -12.86 8.42 4.02
CA SER A 163 -13.08 9.68 3.29
C SER A 163 -14.41 9.82 2.55
N GLY A 164 -15.37 8.89 2.68
CA GLY A 164 -16.66 8.94 1.97
C GLY A 164 -16.57 8.64 0.46
N GLU A 165 -15.38 8.39 -0.06
CA GLU A 165 -15.15 8.15 -1.48
C GLU A 165 -15.26 6.66 -1.82
N LYS A 166 -16.16 6.30 -2.72
CA LYS A 166 -16.47 4.91 -3.11
C LYS A 166 -15.79 4.52 -4.43
N ARG A 167 -14.47 4.50 -4.45
CA ARG A 167 -13.64 4.11 -5.62
C ARG A 167 -12.27 3.61 -5.17
N THR A 168 -11.61 2.77 -5.97
CA THR A 168 -10.27 2.24 -5.69
C THR A 168 -9.15 3.24 -6.00
N SER A 169 -9.39 4.20 -6.85
CA SER A 169 -8.41 5.20 -7.30
C SER A 169 -7.11 4.59 -7.82
N ASN A 170 -7.21 3.55 -8.63
CA ASN A 170 -6.06 2.87 -9.21
C ASN A 170 -5.15 2.18 -8.17
N PHE A 171 -5.70 1.82 -6.99
CA PHE A 171 -4.98 1.14 -5.94
C PHE A 171 -5.19 -0.38 -6.03
N LEU A 172 -4.09 -1.15 -6.02
CA LEU A 172 -4.02 -2.62 -5.97
C LEU A 172 -5.02 -3.32 -6.90
N LEU A 173 -5.07 -2.92 -8.19
CA LEU A 173 -6.10 -3.40 -9.13
C LEU A 173 -6.06 -4.91 -9.33
N TRP A 174 -4.88 -5.49 -9.42
CA TRP A 174 -4.69 -6.94 -9.58
C TRP A 174 -5.05 -7.66 -8.29
N GLN A 175 -4.46 -7.25 -7.20
CA GLN A 175 -4.57 -7.92 -5.91
C GLN A 175 -5.97 -7.77 -5.29
N SER A 176 -6.75 -6.77 -5.69
CA SER A 176 -8.10 -6.51 -5.15
C SER A 176 -9.23 -7.15 -5.96
N ALA A 177 -8.92 -8.05 -6.91
CA ALA A 177 -9.91 -8.63 -7.82
C ALA A 177 -11.11 -9.27 -7.09
N TYR A 178 -10.88 -9.85 -5.92
CA TYR A 178 -11.89 -10.50 -5.08
C TYR A 178 -12.00 -9.88 -3.68
N ALA A 179 -11.47 -8.66 -3.49
CA ALA A 179 -11.51 -7.99 -2.20
C ALA A 179 -12.94 -7.59 -1.80
N GLU A 180 -13.27 -7.78 -0.53
CA GLU A 180 -14.43 -7.13 0.06
C GLU A 180 -14.13 -5.65 0.27
N MET A 181 -15.03 -4.78 -0.21
CA MET A 181 -14.82 -3.33 -0.14
C MET A 181 -15.68 -2.72 0.95
N ILE A 182 -15.02 -2.00 1.86
CA ILE A 182 -15.66 -1.21 2.91
C ILE A 182 -15.26 0.25 2.75
N TYR A 183 -16.24 1.12 2.66
CA TYR A 183 -16.09 2.56 2.51
C TYR A 183 -16.63 3.24 3.75
N GLN A 184 -15.82 4.09 4.38
CA GLN A 184 -16.20 4.84 5.57
C GLN A 184 -16.22 6.34 5.31
N ASP A 185 -17.20 7.04 5.88
CA ASP A 185 -17.37 8.48 5.66
C ASP A 185 -16.35 9.33 6.43
N LYS A 186 -15.75 8.77 7.51
CA LYS A 186 -14.71 9.46 8.27
C LYS A 186 -13.48 9.76 7.42
N LEU A 187 -12.91 10.94 7.60
CA LEU A 187 -11.61 11.27 7.01
C LEU A 187 -10.50 10.47 7.70
N PHE A 188 -9.43 10.12 6.97
CA PHE A 188 -8.33 9.32 7.53
C PHE A 188 -7.70 9.91 8.82
N PRO A 189 -7.53 11.25 9.00
CA PRO A 189 -7.07 11.79 10.28
C PRO A 189 -7.97 11.49 11.48
N ASP A 190 -9.27 11.26 11.24
CA ASP A 190 -10.29 11.00 12.28
C ASP A 190 -10.63 9.51 12.41
N PHE A 191 -10.04 8.66 11.56
CA PHE A 191 -10.23 7.21 11.55
C PHE A 191 -9.50 6.58 12.74
N THR A 192 -10.19 5.82 13.57
CA THR A 192 -9.66 5.27 14.83
C THR A 192 -9.41 3.76 14.74
N PRO A 193 -8.65 3.16 15.69
CA PRO A 193 -8.56 1.70 15.81
C PRO A 193 -9.92 1.00 15.91
N GLU A 194 -10.89 1.59 16.59
CA GLU A 194 -12.25 1.06 16.71
C GLU A 194 -12.95 1.01 15.35
N ASP A 195 -12.74 2.00 14.48
CA ASP A 195 -13.28 2.00 13.12
C ASP A 195 -12.66 0.87 12.27
N LEU A 196 -11.37 0.57 12.48
CA LEU A 196 -10.70 -0.57 11.84
C LEU A 196 -11.29 -1.88 12.34
N PHE A 197 -11.42 -2.08 13.66
CA PHE A 197 -12.00 -3.29 14.23
C PHE A 197 -13.44 -3.50 13.76
N ALA A 198 -14.26 -2.45 13.75
CA ALA A 198 -15.63 -2.51 13.21
C ALA A 198 -15.65 -2.93 11.72
N SER A 199 -14.68 -2.46 10.93
CA SER A 199 -14.55 -2.86 9.52
C SER A 199 -14.12 -4.33 9.38
N ILE A 200 -13.22 -4.81 10.23
CA ILE A 200 -12.81 -6.23 10.25
C ILE A 200 -13.98 -7.11 10.68
N GLU A 201 -14.78 -6.69 11.66
CA GLU A 201 -15.99 -7.41 12.08
C GLU A 201 -17.03 -7.45 10.96
N GLU A 202 -17.24 -6.34 10.24
CA GLU A 202 -18.14 -6.32 9.08
C GLU A 202 -17.64 -7.29 7.99
N TYR A 203 -16.34 -7.25 7.70
CA TYR A 203 -15.72 -8.20 6.76
C TYR A 203 -15.95 -9.66 7.19
N ALA A 204 -15.74 -9.99 8.47
CA ALA A 204 -15.89 -11.35 8.98
C ALA A 204 -17.33 -11.89 8.89
N ARG A 205 -18.33 -11.01 8.79
CA ARG A 205 -19.74 -11.40 8.58
C ARG A 205 -20.11 -11.64 7.13
N ARG A 206 -19.23 -11.24 6.17
CA ARG A 206 -19.50 -11.37 4.75
C ARG A 206 -19.19 -12.79 4.27
N ASP A 207 -19.95 -13.27 3.29
CA ASP A 207 -19.79 -14.58 2.69
C ASP A 207 -19.05 -14.45 1.34
N ARG A 208 -17.74 -14.70 1.34
CA ARG A 208 -16.91 -14.69 0.12
C ARG A 208 -17.12 -15.97 -0.68
N ARG A 209 -17.60 -15.84 -1.91
CA ARG A 209 -18.02 -16.98 -2.73
C ARG A 209 -17.04 -17.34 -3.84
N PHE A 210 -16.11 -16.47 -4.22
CA PHE A 210 -15.15 -16.68 -5.32
C PHE A 210 -15.80 -17.29 -6.59
N GLY A 211 -17.01 -16.81 -6.95
CA GLY A 211 -17.78 -17.34 -8.07
C GLY A 211 -18.52 -18.67 -7.81
N GLY A 212 -18.39 -19.25 -6.62
CA GLY A 212 -19.10 -20.48 -6.23
C GLY A 212 -20.52 -20.21 -5.74
N VAL A 213 -21.39 -21.21 -5.86
CA VAL A 213 -22.76 -21.21 -5.29
C VAL A 213 -22.77 -22.14 -4.10
N LYS A 214 -23.22 -21.68 -2.91
CA LYS A 214 -23.54 -22.61 -1.82
C LYS A 214 -24.67 -23.53 -2.26
N LYS A 215 -24.44 -24.82 -2.21
CA LYS A 215 -25.49 -25.83 -2.34
C LYS A 215 -26.34 -25.85 -1.08
#